data_0eff4348ea3fd031e0f7c0ee26e8facf
#
_entry.id   0eff4348ea3fd031e0f7c0ee26e8facf
#
_cell.length_a   1.000
_cell.length_b   1.000
_cell.length_c   1.000
_cell.angle_alpha   90.00
_cell.angle_beta   90.00
_cell.angle_gamma   90.00
#
_symmetry.space_group_name_H-M   'P 1'
#
loop_
_entity.id
_entity.type
_entity.pdbx_description
1 polymer ?
#
loop_
_entity_poly.entity_id
_entity_poly.type
_entity_poly.pdbx_seq_one_letter_code
_entity_poly.pdbx_strand_id
1 'polypeptide(L)'
;MSTTISEGYAPGCIGRIAQLHAAYYSKTNGFGVEFEAKVASELSQFCMTSSPSRDGIWLARSPEIEGSVIIDGSHAEQDGAHLRWFITSDALRGQGVGRQLLENAMAFSDACGYKRVYLWTFEGLGAARHLYETYGFKLVHESSGKRWGTTVNEQRFERSVA
;
A
#
# COMPACT_ATOMS: atom_id res chain seq x y z
N MET A 1 -20.01 5.80 -13.21
CA MET A 1 -20.28 5.40 -11.83
C MET A 1 -19.24 6.00 -10.91
N SER A 2 -19.69 6.48 -9.77
CA SER A 2 -18.78 7.07 -8.81
C SER A 2 -18.03 5.98 -8.02
N THR A 3 -16.80 6.29 -7.64
CA THR A 3 -15.99 5.43 -6.80
C THR A 3 -16.22 5.82 -5.34
N THR A 4 -16.40 4.82 -4.48
CA THR A 4 -16.52 5.05 -3.03
C THR A 4 -15.35 4.42 -2.31
N ILE A 5 -14.95 5.02 -1.18
CA ILE A 5 -13.89 4.47 -0.33
C ILE A 5 -14.54 4.00 0.96
N SER A 6 -14.35 2.70 1.25
CA SER A 6 -14.80 2.11 2.51
C SER A 6 -13.61 1.84 3.42
N GLU A 7 -13.86 1.87 4.73
CA GLU A 7 -12.84 1.68 5.75
C GLU A 7 -13.04 0.34 6.45
N GLY A 8 -11.94 -0.37 6.69
CA GLY A 8 -11.95 -1.64 7.41
C GLY A 8 -11.99 -2.86 6.50
N TYR A 9 -11.77 -4.02 7.12
CA TYR A 9 -11.83 -5.29 6.42
C TYR A 9 -13.24 -5.53 5.85
N ALA A 10 -13.29 -6.09 4.65
CA ALA A 10 -14.54 -6.57 4.04
C ALA A 10 -14.30 -7.95 3.47
N PRO A 11 -15.28 -8.86 3.58
CA PRO A 11 -15.13 -10.21 3.02
C PRO A 11 -14.72 -10.17 1.55
N GLY A 12 -13.69 -10.96 1.22
CA GLY A 12 -13.15 -11.02 -0.13
C GLY A 12 -12.02 -10.04 -0.41
N CYS A 13 -11.76 -9.06 0.47
CA CYS A 13 -10.74 -8.06 0.18
C CYS A 13 -9.33 -8.66 0.11
N ILE A 14 -9.02 -9.68 0.92
CA ILE A 14 -7.71 -10.32 0.88
C ILE A 14 -7.43 -10.88 -0.52
N GLY A 15 -8.36 -11.69 -1.03
CA GLY A 15 -8.19 -12.28 -2.36
C GLY A 15 -8.17 -11.23 -3.47
N ARG A 16 -9.01 -10.22 -3.36
CA ARG A 16 -9.10 -9.19 -4.38
C ARG A 16 -7.85 -8.31 -4.43
N ILE A 17 -7.34 -7.89 -3.29
CA ILE A 17 -6.10 -7.10 -3.21
C ILE A 17 -4.93 -7.91 -3.75
N ALA A 18 -4.83 -9.19 -3.37
CA ALA A 18 -3.78 -10.07 -3.88
C ALA A 18 -3.88 -10.21 -5.40
N GLN A 19 -5.10 -10.39 -5.93
CA GLN A 19 -5.34 -10.49 -7.36
C GLN A 19 -4.91 -9.22 -8.10
N LEU A 20 -5.30 -8.04 -7.58
CA LEU A 20 -4.94 -6.76 -8.21
C LEU A 20 -3.42 -6.58 -8.29
N HIS A 21 -2.72 -6.90 -7.20
CA HIS A 21 -1.26 -6.80 -7.16
C HIS A 21 -0.61 -7.80 -8.13
N ALA A 22 -1.02 -9.05 -8.06
CA ALA A 22 -0.42 -10.10 -8.89
C ALA A 22 -0.64 -9.83 -10.38
N ALA A 23 -1.85 -9.46 -10.77
CA ALA A 23 -2.16 -9.19 -12.18
C ALA A 23 -1.36 -8.00 -12.71
N TYR A 24 -1.30 -6.91 -11.95
CA TYR A 24 -0.59 -5.70 -12.38
C TYR A 24 0.91 -5.95 -12.50
N TYR A 25 1.54 -6.50 -11.46
CA TYR A 25 2.99 -6.63 -11.42
C TYR A 25 3.51 -7.82 -12.24
N SER A 26 2.68 -8.81 -12.52
CA SER A 26 3.01 -9.84 -13.50
C SER A 26 3.14 -9.24 -14.89
N LYS A 27 2.19 -8.37 -15.25
CA LYS A 27 2.16 -7.73 -16.57
C LYS A 27 3.29 -6.70 -16.73
N THR A 28 3.55 -5.88 -15.71
CA THR A 28 4.48 -4.76 -15.83
C THR A 28 5.91 -5.13 -15.48
N ASN A 29 6.13 -6.09 -14.58
CA ASN A 29 7.45 -6.40 -14.03
C ASN A 29 7.81 -7.88 -14.08
N GLY A 30 6.93 -8.74 -14.59
CA GLY A 30 7.18 -10.18 -14.68
C GLY A 30 7.18 -10.88 -13.32
N PHE A 31 6.59 -10.28 -12.30
CA PHE A 31 6.49 -10.90 -10.97
C PHE A 31 5.58 -12.13 -11.05
N GLY A 32 5.93 -13.19 -10.35
CA GLY A 32 5.27 -14.47 -10.44
C GLY A 32 4.69 -14.94 -9.11
N VAL A 33 4.66 -16.27 -8.95
CA VAL A 33 4.01 -16.92 -7.81
C VAL A 33 4.60 -16.49 -6.47
N GLU A 34 5.90 -16.24 -6.39
CA GLU A 34 6.52 -15.80 -5.14
C GLU A 34 5.95 -14.48 -4.66
N PHE A 35 5.74 -13.55 -5.58
CA PHE A 35 5.15 -12.25 -5.26
C PHE A 35 3.70 -12.40 -4.79
N GLU A 36 2.89 -13.13 -5.54
CA GLU A 36 1.48 -13.33 -5.18
C GLU A 36 1.36 -14.03 -3.83
N ALA A 37 2.14 -15.07 -3.59
CA ALA A 37 2.14 -15.81 -2.33
C ALA A 37 2.52 -14.90 -1.16
N LYS A 38 3.52 -14.04 -1.35
CA LYS A 38 3.95 -13.10 -0.32
C LYS A 38 2.83 -12.11 0.01
N VAL A 39 2.20 -11.51 -1.01
CA VAL A 39 1.09 -10.57 -0.80
C VAL A 39 -0.05 -11.27 -0.05
N ALA A 40 -0.47 -12.42 -0.53
CA ALA A 40 -1.60 -13.15 0.06
C ALA A 40 -1.31 -13.58 1.50
N SER A 41 -0.13 -14.10 1.78
CA SER A 41 0.25 -14.57 3.11
C SER A 41 0.37 -13.43 4.11
N GLU A 42 1.09 -12.38 3.75
CA GLU A 42 1.31 -11.25 4.66
C GLU A 42 0.03 -10.45 4.88
N LEU A 43 -0.77 -10.26 3.84
CA LEU A 43 -2.04 -9.57 3.97
C LEU A 43 -3.02 -10.37 4.85
N SER A 44 -3.06 -11.69 4.68
CA SER A 44 -3.89 -12.56 5.53
C SER A 44 -3.49 -12.43 6.99
N GLN A 45 -2.20 -12.50 7.27
CA GLN A 45 -1.69 -12.37 8.64
C GLN A 45 -2.04 -11.01 9.23
N PHE A 46 -1.86 -9.94 8.43
CA PHE A 46 -2.23 -8.60 8.87
C PHE A 46 -3.71 -8.51 9.23
N CYS A 47 -4.59 -8.99 8.37
CA CYS A 47 -6.03 -8.91 8.61
C CYS A 47 -6.46 -9.68 9.86
N MET A 48 -5.80 -10.81 10.15
CA MET A 48 -6.11 -11.61 11.34
C MET A 48 -5.65 -10.95 12.63
N THR A 49 -4.62 -10.12 12.59
CA THR A 49 -4.01 -9.54 13.80
C THR A 49 -4.20 -8.04 13.91
N SER A 50 -4.89 -7.41 12.97
CA SER A 50 -5.08 -5.96 12.95
C SER A 50 -5.97 -5.48 14.09
N SER A 51 -5.72 -4.22 14.50
CA SER A 51 -6.49 -3.54 15.52
C SER A 51 -6.91 -2.16 15.00
N PRO A 52 -8.20 -1.79 15.03
CA PRO A 52 -8.65 -0.51 14.48
C PRO A 52 -8.03 0.72 15.13
N SER A 53 -7.55 0.60 16.36
CA SER A 53 -6.89 1.72 17.05
C SER A 53 -5.48 1.98 16.57
N ARG A 54 -4.89 1.03 15.83
CA ARG A 54 -3.49 1.03 15.43
C ARG A 54 -3.32 0.91 13.92
N ASP A 55 -4.22 0.19 13.25
CA ASP A 55 -4.11 -0.18 11.84
C ASP A 55 -5.30 0.34 11.04
N GLY A 56 -5.09 0.65 9.77
CA GLY A 56 -6.19 1.10 8.91
C GLY A 56 -6.17 0.41 7.56
N ILE A 57 -7.37 0.16 7.03
CA ILE A 57 -7.59 -0.43 5.71
C ILE A 57 -8.56 0.48 4.97
N TRP A 58 -8.21 0.88 3.75
CA TRP A 58 -9.11 1.67 2.90
C TRP A 58 -9.24 0.97 1.55
N LEU A 59 -10.47 0.75 1.12
CA LEU A 59 -10.80 0.03 -0.11
C LEU A 59 -11.58 0.95 -1.04
N ALA A 60 -11.09 1.10 -2.28
CA ALA A 60 -11.80 1.88 -3.29
C ALA A 60 -12.66 0.92 -4.12
N ARG A 61 -13.95 1.22 -4.22
CA ARG A 61 -14.93 0.35 -4.89
C ARG A 61 -15.58 1.05 -6.07
N SER A 62 -15.73 0.30 -7.20
CA SER A 62 -16.34 0.83 -8.42
C SER A 62 -16.81 -0.31 -9.37
N PRO A 63 -17.88 -1.06 -9.08
CA PRO A 63 -18.47 -1.43 -7.80
C PRO A 63 -17.62 -2.42 -7.01
N GLU A 64 -16.77 -3.20 -7.73
CA GLU A 64 -15.84 -4.13 -7.08
C GLU A 64 -14.69 -3.35 -6.45
N ILE A 65 -13.93 -4.01 -5.59
CA ILE A 65 -12.70 -3.41 -5.04
C ILE A 65 -11.71 -3.25 -6.20
N GLU A 66 -11.33 -1.99 -6.47
CA GLU A 66 -10.40 -1.63 -7.55
C GLU A 66 -9.15 -0.93 -7.03
N GLY A 67 -9.07 -0.72 -5.73
CA GLY A 67 -7.91 -0.09 -5.12
C GLY A 67 -7.88 -0.29 -3.63
N SER A 68 -6.69 -0.13 -3.05
CA SER A 68 -6.49 -0.27 -1.60
C SER A 68 -5.30 0.53 -1.12
N VAL A 69 -5.27 0.80 0.18
CA VAL A 69 -4.08 1.21 0.92
C VAL A 69 -4.25 0.76 2.36
N ILE A 70 -3.15 0.40 3.01
CA ILE A 70 -3.18 -0.09 4.39
C ILE A 70 -2.09 0.60 5.19
N ILE A 71 -2.41 0.93 6.44
CA ILE A 71 -1.41 1.35 7.44
C ILE A 71 -1.33 0.23 8.48
N ASP A 72 -0.14 -0.33 8.61
CA ASP A 72 0.19 -1.34 9.61
C ASP A 72 1.00 -0.66 10.72
N GLY A 73 0.36 -0.40 11.84
CA GLY A 73 0.98 0.28 12.98
C GLY A 73 1.59 -0.65 14.03
N SER A 74 1.68 -1.95 13.76
CA SER A 74 2.12 -2.94 14.75
C SER A 74 3.54 -2.69 15.28
N HIS A 75 4.40 -2.04 14.49
CA HIS A 75 5.78 -1.72 14.89
C HIS A 75 6.06 -0.22 14.83
N ALA A 76 5.03 0.59 15.04
CA ALA A 76 5.11 2.04 14.87
C ALA A 76 6.15 2.71 15.79
N GLU A 77 6.36 2.18 16.99
CA GLU A 77 7.31 2.75 17.92
C GLU A 77 8.76 2.43 17.57
N GLN A 78 9.01 1.27 16.96
CA GLN A 78 10.36 0.83 16.61
C GLN A 78 10.78 1.34 15.23
N ASP A 79 9.98 1.03 14.22
CA ASP A 79 10.34 1.27 12.81
C ASP A 79 9.54 2.39 12.16
N GLY A 80 8.40 2.74 12.72
CA GLY A 80 7.41 3.59 12.12
C GLY A 80 6.21 2.78 11.65
N ALA A 81 5.13 3.46 11.28
CA ALA A 81 3.96 2.83 10.70
C ALA A 81 4.27 2.43 9.26
N HIS A 82 3.86 1.24 8.86
CA HIS A 82 4.17 0.69 7.53
C HIS A 82 2.99 0.89 6.60
N LEU A 83 3.16 1.74 5.58
CA LEU A 83 2.18 1.87 4.50
C LEU A 83 2.40 0.72 3.53
N ARG A 84 1.34 -0.06 3.29
CA ARG A 84 1.42 -1.29 2.52
C ARG A 84 0.25 -1.41 1.55
N TRP A 85 0.43 -2.26 0.56
CA TRP A 85 -0.61 -2.68 -0.41
C TRP A 85 -1.41 -1.50 -0.97
N PHE A 86 -0.68 -0.48 -1.40
CA PHE A 86 -1.24 0.66 -2.11
C PHE A 86 -1.29 0.34 -3.60
N ILE A 87 -2.50 0.28 -4.14
CA ILE A 87 -2.71 0.00 -5.56
C ILE A 87 -4.03 0.61 -6.02
N THR A 88 -4.06 1.03 -7.28
CA THR A 88 -5.31 1.36 -7.97
C THR A 88 -5.28 0.67 -9.33
N SER A 89 -6.41 0.07 -9.72
CA SER A 89 -6.51 -0.58 -11.02
C SER A 89 -6.73 0.46 -12.13
N ASP A 90 -6.58 0.02 -13.37
CA ASP A 90 -6.84 0.88 -14.53
C ASP A 90 -8.29 1.36 -14.58
N ALA A 91 -9.22 0.64 -13.95
CA ALA A 91 -10.64 1.04 -13.87
C ALA A 91 -10.82 2.39 -13.16
N LEU A 92 -9.86 2.78 -12.30
CA LEU A 92 -9.92 4.04 -11.54
C LEU A 92 -9.06 5.15 -12.15
N ARG A 93 -8.49 4.92 -13.32
CA ARG A 93 -7.57 5.88 -13.94
C ARG A 93 -8.24 7.25 -14.13
N GLY A 94 -7.52 8.32 -13.79
CA GLY A 94 -7.97 9.69 -13.99
C GLY A 94 -9.00 10.21 -12.99
N GLN A 95 -9.32 9.44 -11.96
CA GLN A 95 -10.33 9.81 -10.96
C GLN A 95 -9.75 10.36 -9.65
N GLY A 96 -8.42 10.42 -9.53
CA GLY A 96 -7.77 10.91 -8.31
C GLY A 96 -7.91 9.99 -7.11
N VAL A 97 -8.22 8.72 -7.32
CA VAL A 97 -8.48 7.77 -6.24
C VAL A 97 -7.22 7.44 -5.46
N GLY A 98 -6.07 7.32 -6.13
CA GLY A 98 -4.80 7.10 -5.45
C GLY A 98 -4.50 8.19 -4.44
N ARG A 99 -4.75 9.44 -4.82
CA ARG A 99 -4.59 10.58 -3.92
C ARG A 99 -5.54 10.49 -2.74
N GLN A 100 -6.81 10.16 -2.99
CA GLN A 100 -7.80 10.03 -1.91
C GLN A 100 -7.42 8.94 -0.91
N LEU A 101 -6.93 7.79 -1.42
CA LEU A 101 -6.48 6.70 -0.57
C LEU A 101 -5.31 7.16 0.32
N LEU A 102 -4.31 7.81 -0.28
CA LEU A 102 -3.17 8.29 0.51
C LEU A 102 -3.57 9.37 1.51
N GLU A 103 -4.50 10.26 1.16
CA GLU A 103 -5.02 11.26 2.12
C GLU A 103 -5.63 10.59 3.33
N ASN A 104 -6.44 9.55 3.13
CA ASN A 104 -7.03 8.80 4.24
C ASN A 104 -5.95 8.15 5.11
N ALA A 105 -4.97 7.52 4.48
CA ALA A 105 -3.90 6.85 5.21
C ALA A 105 -3.06 7.84 6.03
N MET A 106 -2.77 9.01 5.47
CA MET A 106 -1.98 10.03 6.18
C MET A 106 -2.78 10.69 7.30
N ALA A 107 -4.07 10.95 7.08
CA ALA A 107 -4.94 11.50 8.13
C ALA A 107 -5.03 10.53 9.32
N PHE A 108 -5.18 9.24 9.04
CA PHE A 108 -5.20 8.21 10.07
C PHE A 108 -3.87 8.18 10.84
N SER A 109 -2.76 8.19 10.12
CA SER A 109 -1.42 8.16 10.72
C SER A 109 -1.18 9.36 11.63
N ASP A 110 -1.61 10.54 11.19
CA ASP A 110 -1.50 11.75 11.99
C ASP A 110 -2.38 11.70 13.23
N ALA A 111 -3.60 11.19 13.10
CA ALA A 111 -4.52 11.02 14.23
C ALA A 111 -3.98 10.03 15.27
N CYS A 112 -3.27 8.99 14.81
CA CYS A 112 -2.61 8.04 15.71
C CYS A 112 -1.33 8.59 16.33
N GLY A 113 -0.85 9.74 15.86
CA GLY A 113 0.40 10.31 16.35
C GLY A 113 1.65 9.63 15.83
N TYR A 114 1.56 8.94 14.70
CA TYR A 114 2.73 8.27 14.11
C TYR A 114 3.69 9.30 13.53
N LYS A 115 4.88 9.41 14.12
CA LYS A 115 5.88 10.39 13.69
C LYS A 115 6.63 9.95 12.44
N ARG A 116 6.65 8.66 12.16
CA ARG A 116 7.27 8.11 10.96
C ARG A 116 6.32 7.13 10.31
N VAL A 117 6.16 7.30 9.00
CA VAL A 117 5.48 6.34 8.13
C VAL A 117 6.47 5.95 7.04
N TYR A 118 6.61 4.66 6.76
CA TYR A 118 7.53 4.21 5.73
C TYR A 118 6.84 3.24 4.79
N LEU A 119 7.44 3.07 3.62
CA LEU A 119 6.99 2.10 2.64
C LEU A 119 8.18 1.54 1.89
N TRP A 120 8.01 0.33 1.37
CA TRP A 120 8.95 -0.28 0.45
C TRP A 120 8.34 -0.35 -0.94
N THR A 121 9.12 0.00 -1.94
CA THR A 121 8.73 -0.06 -3.34
C THR A 121 9.98 -0.35 -4.16
N PHE A 122 9.90 -0.17 -5.46
CA PHE A 122 11.06 -0.36 -6.34
C PHE A 122 11.06 0.67 -7.46
N GLU A 123 12.21 0.83 -8.08
CA GLU A 123 12.42 1.81 -9.15
C GLU A 123 11.50 1.52 -10.34
N GLY A 124 10.98 2.57 -10.96
CA GLY A 124 10.16 2.45 -12.18
C GLY A 124 8.68 2.74 -11.97
N LEU A 125 8.24 2.97 -10.74
CA LEU A 125 6.84 3.28 -10.43
C LEU A 125 6.65 4.80 -10.26
N GLY A 126 6.88 5.54 -11.36
CA GLY A 126 6.94 7.00 -11.31
C GLY A 126 5.68 7.70 -10.81
N ALA A 127 4.49 7.22 -11.20
CA ALA A 127 3.22 7.82 -10.75
C ALA A 127 3.02 7.67 -9.25
N ALA A 128 3.29 6.48 -8.71
CA ALA A 128 3.20 6.23 -7.27
C ALA A 128 4.24 7.05 -6.51
N ARG A 129 5.47 7.10 -7.01
CA ARG A 129 6.54 7.89 -6.40
C ARG A 129 6.16 9.36 -6.32
N HIS A 130 5.57 9.91 -7.38
CA HIS A 130 5.13 11.31 -7.39
C HIS A 130 4.11 11.57 -6.29
N LEU A 131 3.15 10.65 -6.09
CA LEU A 131 2.18 10.77 -5.00
C LEU A 131 2.85 10.71 -3.64
N TYR A 132 3.77 9.76 -3.43
CA TYR A 132 4.50 9.66 -2.17
C TYR A 132 5.22 10.96 -1.86
N GLU A 133 5.92 11.51 -2.82
CA GLU A 133 6.67 12.77 -2.64
C GLU A 133 5.74 13.94 -2.35
N THR A 134 4.56 13.97 -2.98
CA THR A 134 3.55 14.99 -2.72
C THR A 134 3.11 14.99 -1.26
N TYR A 135 3.06 13.81 -0.62
CA TYR A 135 2.65 13.68 0.77
C TYR A 135 3.83 13.68 1.75
N GLY A 136 5.00 14.07 1.30
CA GLY A 136 6.15 14.29 2.18
C GLY A 136 7.07 13.08 2.35
N PHE A 137 6.87 12.00 1.59
CA PHE A 137 7.78 10.86 1.62
C PHE A 137 9.05 11.19 0.86
N LYS A 138 10.18 10.74 1.38
CA LYS A 138 11.50 10.92 0.77
C LYS A 138 12.20 9.58 0.67
N LEU A 139 12.97 9.39 -0.40
CA LEU A 139 13.80 8.22 -0.57
C LEU A 139 14.93 8.24 0.47
N VAL A 140 15.00 7.21 1.31
CA VAL A 140 16.00 7.12 2.38
C VAL A 140 16.96 5.96 2.20
N HIS A 141 16.61 4.97 1.38
CA HIS A 141 17.47 3.81 1.13
C HIS A 141 17.10 3.18 -0.20
N GLU A 142 18.11 2.70 -0.93
CA GLU A 142 17.88 1.85 -2.10
C GLU A 142 19.01 0.85 -2.25
N SER A 143 18.66 -0.35 -2.71
CA SER A 143 19.62 -1.41 -2.93
C SER A 143 19.00 -2.49 -3.82
N SER A 144 19.84 -3.23 -4.53
CA SER A 144 19.38 -4.37 -5.32
C SER A 144 18.93 -5.50 -4.38
N GLY A 145 17.81 -6.13 -4.68
CA GLY A 145 17.32 -7.22 -3.85
C GLY A 145 16.19 -7.99 -4.52
N LYS A 146 15.77 -9.06 -3.87
CA LYS A 146 14.72 -9.97 -4.34
C LYS A 146 13.56 -10.06 -3.34
N ARG A 147 13.22 -8.96 -2.70
CA ARG A 147 12.16 -8.92 -1.69
C ARG A 147 10.85 -9.53 -2.20
N TRP A 148 10.56 -9.35 -3.48
CA TRP A 148 9.33 -9.83 -4.11
C TRP A 148 9.57 -11.00 -5.08
N GLY A 149 10.72 -11.71 -4.95
CA GLY A 149 11.03 -12.88 -5.74
C GLY A 149 11.80 -12.61 -7.04
N THR A 150 11.82 -11.36 -7.49
CA THR A 150 12.53 -10.91 -8.70
C THR A 150 13.51 -9.82 -8.29
N THR A 151 14.70 -9.82 -8.88
CA THR A 151 15.71 -8.78 -8.58
C THR A 151 15.26 -7.44 -9.13
N VAL A 152 15.14 -6.46 -8.25
CA VAL A 152 14.79 -5.07 -8.59
C VAL A 152 15.64 -4.12 -7.75
N ASN A 153 15.64 -2.85 -8.10
CA ASN A 153 16.22 -1.82 -7.24
C ASN A 153 15.18 -1.44 -6.19
N GLU A 154 15.31 -2.02 -4.99
CA GLU A 154 14.38 -1.80 -3.88
C GLU A 154 14.60 -0.41 -3.31
N GLN A 155 13.50 0.27 -2.99
CA GLN A 155 13.53 1.62 -2.45
C GLN A 155 12.68 1.71 -1.19
N ARG A 156 13.23 2.35 -0.16
CA ARG A 156 12.48 2.69 1.04
C ARG A 156 12.24 4.19 1.07
N PHE A 157 10.98 4.57 1.24
CA PHE A 157 10.57 5.96 1.40
C PHE A 157 10.07 6.16 2.82
N GLU A 158 10.33 7.33 3.40
CA GLU A 158 9.86 7.68 4.73
C GLU A 158 9.28 9.07 4.75
N ARG A 159 8.21 9.24 5.51
CA ARG A 159 7.62 10.53 5.85
C ARG A 159 7.78 10.70 7.35
N SER A 160 8.39 11.79 7.76
CA SER A 160 8.59 12.10 9.18
C SER A 160 7.94 13.44 9.50
N VAL A 161 7.31 13.51 10.68
CA VAL A 161 6.72 14.75 11.19
C VAL A 161 7.37 15.08 12.54
N ALA A 162 7.41 16.36 12.84
CA ALA A 162 8.05 16.86 14.06
C ALA A 162 7.30 16.46 15.33
#